data_0daf8526d8c9d27b875bc4e16f51d4ee
#
_entry.id   0daf8526d8c9d27b875bc4e16f51d4ee
#
_cell.length_a   1.000
_cell.length_b   1.000
_cell.length_c   1.000
_cell.angle_alpha   90.00
_cell.angle_beta   90.00
_cell.angle_gamma   90.00
#
_symmetry.space_group_name_H-M   'P 1'
#
loop_
_entity.id
_entity.type
_entity.pdbx_description
1 polymer ?
#
loop_
_entity_poly.entity_id
_entity_poly.type
_entity_poly.pdbx_seq_one_letter_code
_entity_poly.pdbx_strand_id
1 'polypeptide(L)'
;WEIKSFFEKCDSKPLVITADSMEEALAFLKQVFDIPELEQYRDRVLVFDKTEILPKIAQETTDFIVVAHTREVERELAPYCTMLRSIVVSPRNAARVKSDIVLEPLGTEPFRKALESMGKSRDDIAVLEKASGRSLTVLRRQLSNVPAIGTPEWADDSRIASDMVPLVLAGTWDAQNEADRTLLSLLAEVSSYELLEKRILNLLQLNDSPVWSLGNLRGVISKKDAIFAIKGSVSKADLYRFLEIAQIVLGEDDPALDLPEKERWAAGLYGKKREFSGVLREGISETLVLLAVHGKDLFGKHLGFDGELEAAKIVRELLMPLTTRKLEANNRDLPLYAEAAPRAFLNIIEQDLQSDNSEVLGLLRPVGTWIFSTCPRTGLLWALEALAWNPHTFPRVVNILGRLSEVEINDNWVNKPFESLSSILRVWMPQTAADQEMRVRAVKMLLDKHPVVGWRVCLKQMEDYGTRIGRYNYKPKWRRDGYGYGEPLMTFEKIHASEREMIELVLTRQTYTPEMLCDLVSKLHVLVLNDQERVWKIIEDWRISGAPDEDIAKVREKIRVAV
;
A
#
# COMPACT_ATOMS: atom_id res chain seq x y z
N TRP A 1 2.23 -18.66 -7.63
CA TRP A 1 0.96 -19.05 -8.28
C TRP A 1 0.80 -18.34 -9.63
N GLU A 2 1.02 -17.04 -9.72
CA GLU A 2 0.86 -16.25 -10.96
C GLU A 2 1.80 -16.67 -12.07
N ILE A 3 3.07 -17.00 -11.75
CA ILE A 3 4.02 -17.52 -12.74
C ILE A 3 3.58 -18.89 -13.24
N LYS A 4 3.13 -19.79 -12.36
CA LYS A 4 2.59 -21.09 -12.76
C LYS A 4 1.37 -20.91 -13.67
N SER A 5 0.47 -20.01 -13.30
CA SER A 5 -0.71 -19.67 -14.11
C SER A 5 -0.34 -19.08 -15.48
N PHE A 6 0.73 -18.29 -15.56
CA PHE A 6 1.25 -17.76 -16.82
C PHE A 6 1.72 -18.87 -17.77
N PHE A 7 2.35 -19.93 -17.24
CA PHE A 7 2.78 -21.07 -18.05
C PHE A 7 1.64 -22.03 -18.40
N GLU A 8 0.62 -22.13 -17.57
CA GLU A 8 -0.56 -22.98 -17.83
C GLU A 8 -1.55 -22.35 -18.83
N LYS A 9 -1.55 -21.01 -18.95
CA LYS A 9 -2.40 -20.30 -19.91
C LYS A 9 -1.67 -20.08 -21.22
N CYS A 10 -2.31 -20.37 -22.34
CA CYS A 10 -1.85 -19.99 -23.67
C CYS A 10 -2.17 -18.50 -23.97
N ASP A 11 -1.96 -17.60 -23.02
CA ASP A 11 -2.22 -16.18 -23.21
C ASP A 11 -0.96 -15.51 -23.78
N SER A 12 -1.13 -14.68 -24.80
CA SER A 12 -0.03 -13.98 -25.50
C SER A 12 0.42 -12.71 -24.74
N LYS A 13 -0.14 -12.44 -23.55
CA LYS A 13 0.26 -11.27 -22.77
C LYS A 13 1.58 -11.50 -22.04
N PRO A 14 2.49 -10.50 -22.09
CA PRO A 14 3.69 -10.54 -21.27
C PRO A 14 3.36 -10.62 -19.78
N LEU A 15 4.15 -11.40 -19.03
CA LEU A 15 4.14 -11.36 -17.58
C LEU A 15 4.97 -10.16 -17.12
N VAL A 16 4.36 -9.23 -16.41
CA VAL A 16 5.03 -8.00 -15.94
C VAL A 16 5.47 -8.14 -14.49
N ILE A 17 6.79 -8.08 -14.27
CA ILE A 17 7.41 -8.09 -12.94
C ILE A 17 7.93 -6.69 -12.63
N THR A 18 7.53 -6.13 -11.50
CA THR A 18 8.05 -4.87 -10.99
C THR A 18 9.08 -5.10 -9.89
N ALA A 19 10.26 -4.51 -10.04
CA ALA A 19 11.38 -4.66 -9.10
C ALA A 19 12.12 -3.33 -8.90
N ASP A 20 12.94 -3.24 -7.84
CA ASP A 20 13.80 -2.08 -7.60
C ASP A 20 15.03 -2.07 -8.53
N SER A 21 15.47 -3.25 -8.98
CA SER A 21 16.54 -3.39 -9.98
C SER A 21 16.30 -4.59 -10.87
N MET A 22 16.99 -4.59 -12.01
CA MET A 22 16.97 -5.69 -12.97
C MET A 22 17.52 -6.98 -12.36
N GLU A 23 18.62 -6.87 -11.64
CA GLU A 23 19.28 -7.99 -10.98
C GLU A 23 18.39 -8.64 -9.92
N GLU A 24 17.59 -7.85 -9.21
CA GLU A 24 16.60 -8.38 -8.26
C GLU A 24 15.58 -9.26 -8.98
N ALA A 25 15.07 -8.78 -10.12
CA ALA A 25 14.12 -9.53 -10.93
C ALA A 25 14.73 -10.82 -11.52
N LEU A 26 15.96 -10.75 -12.03
CA LEU A 26 16.66 -11.92 -12.57
C LEU A 26 16.99 -12.94 -11.48
N ALA A 27 17.41 -12.49 -10.29
CA ALA A 27 17.64 -13.36 -9.14
C ALA A 27 16.36 -14.06 -8.69
N PHE A 28 15.25 -13.31 -8.64
CA PHE A 28 13.92 -13.87 -8.35
C PHE A 28 13.53 -14.94 -9.39
N LEU A 29 13.62 -14.63 -10.68
CA LEU A 29 13.30 -15.58 -11.76
C LEU A 29 14.14 -16.85 -11.66
N LYS A 30 15.44 -16.73 -11.38
CA LYS A 30 16.31 -17.88 -11.15
C LYS A 30 15.76 -18.79 -10.05
N GLN A 31 15.41 -18.22 -8.89
CA GLN A 31 14.87 -18.99 -7.78
C GLN A 31 13.51 -19.65 -8.13
N VAL A 32 12.69 -18.95 -8.91
CA VAL A 32 11.40 -19.50 -9.37
C VAL A 32 11.59 -20.71 -10.29
N PHE A 33 12.57 -20.65 -11.20
CA PHE A 33 12.86 -21.77 -12.10
C PHE A 33 13.66 -22.91 -11.46
N ASP A 34 14.13 -22.74 -10.23
CA ASP A 34 14.71 -23.81 -9.41
C ASP A 34 13.61 -24.58 -8.62
N ILE A 35 12.33 -24.14 -8.67
CA ILE A 35 11.20 -24.86 -8.09
C ILE A 35 10.86 -26.08 -8.96
N PRO A 36 10.68 -27.30 -8.37
CA PRO A 36 10.50 -28.54 -9.14
C PRO A 36 9.40 -28.50 -10.21
N GLU A 37 8.29 -27.80 -9.95
CA GLU A 37 7.18 -27.66 -10.89
C GLU A 37 7.48 -26.77 -12.08
N LEU A 38 8.49 -25.88 -11.98
CA LEU A 38 8.87 -24.92 -13.00
C LEU A 38 10.25 -25.18 -13.61
N GLU A 39 11.01 -26.13 -13.07
CA GLU A 39 12.36 -26.47 -13.53
C GLU A 39 12.39 -26.84 -15.03
N GLN A 40 11.34 -27.48 -15.55
CA GLN A 40 11.20 -27.81 -16.96
C GLN A 40 11.26 -26.60 -17.91
N TYR A 41 11.00 -25.40 -17.42
CA TYR A 41 11.06 -24.17 -18.22
C TYR A 41 12.42 -23.48 -18.16
N ARG A 42 13.29 -23.83 -17.23
CA ARG A 42 14.58 -23.18 -16.98
C ARG A 42 15.45 -23.10 -18.24
N ASP A 43 15.57 -24.19 -18.97
CA ASP A 43 16.43 -24.27 -20.16
C ASP A 43 15.84 -23.57 -21.39
N ARG A 44 14.62 -23.04 -21.28
CA ARG A 44 13.94 -22.26 -22.31
C ARG A 44 14.00 -20.75 -22.05
N VAL A 45 14.50 -20.33 -20.90
CA VAL A 45 14.57 -18.91 -20.51
C VAL A 45 15.77 -18.26 -21.19
N LEU A 46 15.51 -17.20 -21.95
CA LEU A 46 16.53 -16.45 -22.69
C LEU A 46 16.63 -15.03 -22.13
N VAL A 47 17.84 -14.66 -21.73
CA VAL A 47 18.20 -13.29 -21.31
C VAL A 47 19.35 -12.86 -22.22
N PHE A 48 19.18 -11.75 -22.94
CA PHE A 48 20.17 -11.25 -23.88
C PHE A 48 20.09 -9.74 -24.06
N ASP A 49 21.24 -9.12 -24.37
CA ASP A 49 21.36 -7.67 -24.58
C ASP A 49 21.19 -7.29 -26.05
N LYS A 50 21.50 -8.22 -26.98
CA LYS A 50 21.46 -7.96 -28.42
C LYS A 50 20.14 -8.41 -29.02
N THR A 51 19.37 -7.46 -29.53
CA THR A 51 18.01 -7.69 -30.06
C THR A 51 17.95 -8.34 -31.43
N GLU A 52 19.06 -8.37 -32.19
CA GLU A 52 19.17 -8.96 -33.54
C GLU A 52 18.83 -10.47 -33.56
N ILE A 53 18.83 -11.13 -32.41
CA ILE A 53 18.49 -12.54 -32.28
C ILE A 53 16.97 -12.80 -32.28
N LEU A 54 16.15 -11.79 -31.97
CA LEU A 54 14.67 -11.93 -31.80
C LEU A 54 13.99 -12.54 -33.05
N PRO A 55 14.29 -12.09 -34.29
CA PRO A 55 13.66 -12.70 -35.48
C PRO A 55 13.99 -14.19 -35.64
N LYS A 56 15.16 -14.63 -35.21
CA LYS A 56 15.58 -16.04 -35.28
C LYS A 56 14.85 -16.86 -34.23
N ILE A 57 14.80 -16.37 -32.98
CA ILE A 57 14.09 -17.04 -31.88
C ILE A 57 12.60 -17.20 -32.21
N ALA A 58 11.98 -16.17 -32.81
CA ALA A 58 10.57 -16.20 -33.18
C ALA A 58 10.24 -17.22 -34.31
N GLN A 59 11.22 -17.71 -35.04
CA GLN A 59 11.07 -18.72 -36.09
C GLN A 59 11.36 -20.15 -35.59
N GLU A 60 11.92 -20.30 -34.39
CA GLU A 60 12.24 -21.59 -33.83
C GLU A 60 10.99 -22.33 -33.38
N THR A 61 11.04 -23.66 -33.41
CA THR A 61 9.95 -24.53 -32.93
C THR A 61 9.91 -24.69 -31.42
N THR A 62 10.99 -24.27 -30.74
CA THR A 62 11.08 -24.34 -29.28
C THR A 62 10.31 -23.18 -28.67
N ASP A 63 9.48 -23.47 -27.67
CA ASP A 63 8.72 -22.47 -26.91
C ASP A 63 9.65 -21.74 -25.93
N PHE A 64 10.44 -20.80 -26.46
CA PHE A 64 11.34 -19.98 -25.67
C PHE A 64 10.60 -18.91 -24.87
N ILE A 65 11.17 -18.53 -23.72
CA ILE A 65 10.68 -17.51 -22.80
C ILE A 65 11.70 -16.37 -22.81
N VAL A 66 11.34 -15.25 -23.39
CA VAL A 66 12.21 -14.09 -23.49
C VAL A 66 12.02 -13.18 -22.29
N VAL A 67 13.11 -12.87 -21.58
CA VAL A 67 13.11 -11.89 -20.49
C VAL A 67 13.60 -10.55 -21.02
N ALA A 68 12.67 -9.61 -21.15
CA ALA A 68 12.98 -8.22 -21.50
C ALA A 68 13.45 -7.48 -20.23
N HIS A 69 14.76 -7.40 -20.07
CA HIS A 69 15.41 -6.79 -18.90
C HIS A 69 15.95 -5.38 -19.18
N THR A 70 15.92 -4.93 -20.45
CA THR A 70 16.25 -3.57 -20.85
C THR A 70 15.11 -2.97 -21.68
N ARG A 71 15.04 -1.63 -21.72
CA ARG A 71 14.04 -0.93 -22.54
C ARG A 71 14.20 -1.18 -24.03
N GLU A 72 15.41 -1.42 -24.47
CA GLU A 72 15.69 -1.75 -25.86
C GLU A 72 15.10 -3.12 -26.21
N VAL A 73 15.37 -4.14 -25.40
CA VAL A 73 14.80 -5.48 -25.58
C VAL A 73 13.27 -5.45 -25.50
N GLU A 74 12.67 -4.70 -24.54
CA GLU A 74 11.22 -4.55 -24.42
C GLU A 74 10.60 -3.96 -25.69
N ARG A 75 11.19 -2.89 -26.23
CA ARG A 75 10.69 -2.21 -27.43
C ARG A 75 10.77 -3.11 -28.66
N GLU A 76 11.92 -3.76 -28.87
CA GLU A 76 12.13 -4.63 -30.01
C GLU A 76 11.40 -5.95 -29.90
N LEU A 77 11.01 -6.37 -28.69
CA LEU A 77 10.19 -7.55 -28.45
C LEU A 77 8.71 -7.33 -28.80
N ALA A 78 8.21 -6.11 -28.74
CA ALA A 78 6.79 -5.79 -28.93
C ALA A 78 6.17 -6.42 -30.20
N PRO A 79 6.81 -6.42 -31.40
CA PRO A 79 6.28 -7.08 -32.59
C PRO A 79 6.15 -8.60 -32.48
N TYR A 80 6.86 -9.23 -31.54
CA TYR A 80 6.95 -10.69 -31.38
C TYR A 80 6.14 -11.20 -30.18
N CYS A 81 5.48 -10.33 -29.41
CA CYS A 81 4.73 -10.71 -28.21
C CYS A 81 3.61 -11.74 -28.44
N THR A 82 3.08 -11.83 -29.66
CA THR A 82 2.09 -12.86 -30.02
C THR A 82 2.71 -14.20 -30.39
N MET A 83 4.00 -14.25 -30.65
CA MET A 83 4.74 -15.43 -31.11
C MET A 83 5.64 -16.00 -30.01
N LEU A 84 6.13 -15.14 -29.12
CA LEU A 84 7.07 -15.49 -28.07
C LEU A 84 6.44 -15.23 -26.69
N ARG A 85 6.56 -16.21 -25.80
CA ARG A 85 6.29 -15.97 -24.39
C ARG A 85 7.30 -14.99 -23.83
N SER A 86 6.84 -13.98 -23.11
CA SER A 86 7.71 -12.92 -22.63
C SER A 86 7.45 -12.54 -21.18
N ILE A 87 8.53 -12.24 -20.49
CA ILE A 87 8.53 -11.68 -19.14
C ILE A 87 9.16 -10.29 -19.26
N VAL A 88 8.45 -9.26 -18.85
CA VAL A 88 8.92 -7.87 -18.87
C VAL A 88 9.22 -7.42 -17.45
N VAL A 89 10.42 -6.91 -17.24
CA VAL A 89 10.82 -6.30 -15.97
C VAL A 89 10.61 -4.80 -16.07
N SER A 90 9.78 -4.28 -15.17
CA SER A 90 9.47 -2.85 -15.09
C SER A 90 10.03 -2.23 -13.81
N PRO A 91 10.50 -0.99 -13.85
CA PRO A 91 10.89 -0.27 -12.65
C PRO A 91 9.67 0.01 -11.76
N ARG A 92 9.87 0.01 -10.45
CA ARG A 92 8.80 0.23 -9.44
C ARG A 92 8.03 1.54 -9.65
N ASN A 93 8.68 2.56 -10.19
CA ASN A 93 8.09 3.88 -10.46
C ASN A 93 7.55 4.04 -11.90
N ALA A 94 7.38 2.94 -12.65
CA ALA A 94 6.76 3.01 -13.97
C ALA A 94 5.25 3.27 -13.82
N ALA A 95 4.85 4.51 -14.10
CA ALA A 95 3.54 5.06 -13.76
C ALA A 95 2.33 4.44 -14.50
N ARG A 96 2.53 3.54 -15.49
CA ARG A 96 1.43 3.10 -16.38
C ARG A 96 1.36 1.60 -16.62
N VAL A 97 2.21 0.80 -16.04
CA VAL A 97 2.20 -0.64 -16.26
C VAL A 97 1.51 -1.31 -15.08
N LYS A 98 0.42 -2.01 -15.35
CA LYS A 98 -0.19 -2.88 -14.35
C LYS A 98 0.72 -4.09 -14.19
N SER A 99 1.36 -4.20 -13.03
CA SER A 99 2.23 -5.32 -12.70
C SER A 99 1.41 -6.55 -12.34
N ASP A 100 1.83 -7.70 -12.85
CA ASP A 100 1.29 -9.00 -12.41
C ASP A 100 1.96 -9.42 -11.11
N ILE A 101 3.27 -9.12 -10.98
CA ILE A 101 4.07 -9.41 -9.78
C ILE A 101 4.82 -8.15 -9.38
N VAL A 102 4.76 -7.79 -8.10
CA VAL A 102 5.56 -6.73 -7.49
C VAL A 102 6.54 -7.37 -6.51
N LEU A 103 7.84 -7.25 -6.78
CA LEU A 103 8.86 -7.69 -5.84
C LEU A 103 8.97 -6.67 -4.72
N GLU A 104 8.47 -7.05 -3.57
CA GLU A 104 8.49 -6.21 -2.38
C GLU A 104 9.77 -6.43 -1.58
N PRO A 105 10.35 -5.39 -0.93
CA PRO A 105 11.43 -5.58 0.02
C PRO A 105 11.05 -6.60 1.11
N LEU A 106 12.01 -7.37 1.56
CA LEU A 106 11.77 -8.37 2.61
C LEU A 106 11.28 -7.71 3.90
N GLY A 107 10.42 -8.41 4.63
CA GLY A 107 10.09 -8.06 6.00
C GLY A 107 11.30 -8.17 6.92
N THR A 108 11.23 -7.56 8.11
CA THR A 108 12.33 -7.56 9.08
C THR A 108 12.80 -8.97 9.42
N GLU A 109 11.88 -9.86 9.74
CA GLU A 109 12.21 -11.21 10.17
C GLU A 109 12.81 -12.08 9.04
N PRO A 110 12.20 -12.17 7.82
CA PRO A 110 12.83 -12.86 6.70
C PRO A 110 14.19 -12.29 6.32
N PHE A 111 14.36 -10.95 6.36
CA PHE A 111 15.63 -10.29 6.05
C PHE A 111 16.73 -10.70 7.05
N ARG A 112 16.44 -10.68 8.36
CA ARG A 112 17.37 -11.09 9.41
C ARG A 112 17.74 -12.56 9.29
N LYS A 113 16.74 -13.45 9.12
CA LYS A 113 17.00 -14.89 8.93
C LYS A 113 17.86 -15.18 7.71
N ALA A 114 17.66 -14.45 6.61
CA ALA A 114 18.51 -14.60 5.43
C ALA A 114 19.96 -14.22 5.73
N LEU A 115 20.19 -13.10 6.43
CA LEU A 115 21.55 -12.68 6.82
C LEU A 115 22.18 -13.61 7.88
N GLU A 116 21.40 -14.15 8.82
CA GLU A 116 21.86 -15.17 9.77
C GLU A 116 22.31 -16.43 9.04
N SER A 117 21.54 -16.89 8.05
CA SER A 117 21.92 -18.05 7.22
C SER A 117 23.15 -17.80 6.36
N MET A 118 23.47 -16.52 6.07
CA MET A 118 24.73 -16.10 5.44
C MET A 118 25.89 -15.95 6.43
N GLY A 119 25.71 -16.32 7.70
CA GLY A 119 26.73 -16.27 8.74
C GLY A 119 27.04 -14.87 9.27
N LYS A 120 26.14 -13.88 9.10
CA LYS A 120 26.33 -12.53 9.64
C LYS A 120 26.03 -12.49 11.13
N SER A 121 26.82 -11.71 11.88
CA SER A 121 26.56 -11.48 13.30
C SER A 121 25.34 -10.61 13.53
N ARG A 122 24.76 -10.61 14.74
CA ARG A 122 23.61 -9.75 15.08
C ARG A 122 23.92 -8.27 14.90
N ASP A 123 25.14 -7.85 15.22
CA ASP A 123 25.55 -6.45 15.08
C ASP A 123 25.70 -6.08 13.59
N ASP A 124 26.29 -6.95 12.77
CA ASP A 124 26.38 -6.76 11.32
C ASP A 124 24.98 -6.69 10.68
N ILE A 125 24.06 -7.55 11.12
CA ILE A 125 22.67 -7.56 10.64
C ILE A 125 21.99 -6.23 10.94
N ALA A 126 22.13 -5.70 12.14
CA ALA A 126 21.55 -4.41 12.51
C ALA A 126 22.13 -3.25 11.67
N VAL A 127 23.44 -3.28 11.39
CA VAL A 127 24.11 -2.29 10.52
C VAL A 127 23.61 -2.42 9.07
N LEU A 128 23.57 -3.64 8.53
CA LEU A 128 23.15 -3.89 7.15
C LEU A 128 21.66 -3.57 6.95
N GLU A 129 20.81 -3.89 7.92
CA GLU A 129 19.39 -3.53 7.90
C GLU A 129 19.19 -2.01 7.78
N LYS A 130 19.90 -1.23 8.58
CA LYS A 130 19.89 0.23 8.52
C LYS A 130 20.48 0.77 7.22
N ALA A 131 21.63 0.26 6.82
CA ALA A 131 22.36 0.74 5.65
C ALA A 131 21.64 0.44 4.33
N SER A 132 20.87 -0.66 4.25
CA SER A 132 20.15 -1.07 3.05
C SER A 132 18.67 -0.67 3.06
N GLY A 133 18.10 -0.33 4.23
CA GLY A 133 16.66 -0.17 4.38
C GLY A 133 15.88 -1.42 3.90
N ARG A 134 16.50 -2.58 3.99
CA ARG A 134 16.01 -3.90 3.53
C ARG A 134 15.75 -4.01 2.02
N SER A 135 16.22 -3.06 1.21
CA SER A 135 16.28 -3.21 -0.24
C SER A 135 17.33 -4.25 -0.60
N LEU A 136 16.96 -5.27 -1.38
CA LEU A 136 17.92 -6.30 -1.83
C LEU A 136 18.95 -5.71 -2.78
N THR A 137 18.59 -4.72 -3.58
CA THR A 137 19.50 -3.99 -4.47
C THR A 137 20.57 -3.26 -3.68
N VAL A 138 20.19 -2.50 -2.64
CA VAL A 138 21.14 -1.77 -1.79
C VAL A 138 21.95 -2.76 -0.95
N LEU A 139 21.33 -3.83 -0.42
CA LEU A 139 22.03 -4.88 0.32
C LEU A 139 23.11 -5.56 -0.53
N ARG A 140 22.80 -5.93 -1.78
CA ARG A 140 23.76 -6.51 -2.72
C ARG A 140 24.99 -5.61 -2.88
N ARG A 141 24.80 -4.31 -3.00
CA ARG A 141 25.89 -3.32 -3.09
C ARG A 141 26.72 -3.28 -1.80
N GLN A 142 26.08 -3.31 -0.64
CA GLN A 142 26.77 -3.31 0.65
C GLN A 142 27.59 -4.59 0.92
N LEU A 143 27.13 -5.72 0.40
CA LEU A 143 27.78 -7.01 0.57
C LEU A 143 28.85 -7.31 -0.49
N SER A 144 28.87 -6.55 -1.57
CA SER A 144 29.79 -6.80 -2.70
C SER A 144 31.20 -6.30 -2.38
N ASN A 145 32.18 -7.15 -2.66
CA ASN A 145 33.59 -6.78 -2.67
C ASN A 145 34.05 -6.28 -4.07
N VAL A 146 33.15 -6.25 -5.04
CA VAL A 146 33.43 -5.77 -6.41
C VAL A 146 33.06 -4.29 -6.47
N PRO A 147 34.00 -3.37 -6.72
CA PRO A 147 33.74 -1.93 -6.74
C PRO A 147 32.59 -1.53 -7.67
N ALA A 148 32.54 -2.07 -8.87
CA ALA A 148 31.49 -1.80 -9.86
C ALA A 148 30.09 -2.27 -9.43
N ILE A 149 29.97 -3.15 -8.42
CA ILE A 149 28.68 -3.55 -7.83
C ILE A 149 28.38 -2.70 -6.60
N GLY A 150 29.42 -2.35 -5.82
CA GLY A 150 29.27 -1.60 -4.56
C GLY A 150 28.70 -0.20 -4.76
N THR A 151 29.17 0.51 -5.79
CA THR A 151 28.69 1.84 -6.16
C THR A 151 28.40 1.85 -7.66
N PRO A 152 27.21 2.23 -8.11
CA PRO A 152 26.95 2.36 -9.55
C PRO A 152 27.80 3.51 -10.13
N GLU A 153 28.23 3.38 -11.39
CA GLU A 153 29.11 4.36 -12.06
C GLU A 153 28.53 5.80 -11.96
N TRP A 154 27.23 5.94 -12.11
CA TRP A 154 26.56 7.24 -12.00
C TRP A 154 26.56 7.83 -10.60
N ALA A 155 26.74 7.05 -9.54
CA ALA A 155 26.83 7.54 -8.15
C ALA A 155 28.29 7.74 -7.69
N ASP A 156 29.26 7.13 -8.38
CA ASP A 156 30.68 7.31 -8.10
C ASP A 156 31.20 8.66 -8.66
N ASP A 157 30.67 9.11 -9.82
CA ASP A 157 30.93 10.45 -10.31
C ASP A 157 30.11 11.49 -9.52
N SER A 158 30.80 12.31 -8.75
CA SER A 158 30.17 13.32 -7.87
C SER A 158 29.32 14.34 -8.62
N ARG A 159 29.59 14.61 -9.90
CA ARG A 159 28.79 15.53 -10.72
C ARG A 159 27.48 14.86 -11.13
N ILE A 160 27.56 13.61 -11.59
CA ILE A 160 26.38 12.83 -11.95
C ILE A 160 25.51 12.57 -10.72
N ALA A 161 26.11 12.20 -9.59
CA ALA A 161 25.39 12.03 -8.34
C ALA A 161 24.68 13.31 -7.88
N SER A 162 25.30 14.47 -8.04
CA SER A 162 24.67 15.76 -7.74
C SER A 162 23.54 16.10 -8.71
N ASP A 163 23.68 15.80 -9.99
CA ASP A 163 22.62 15.98 -10.99
C ASP A 163 21.41 15.07 -10.72
N MET A 164 21.61 13.93 -10.04
CA MET A 164 20.55 13.02 -9.64
C MET A 164 19.74 13.51 -8.43
N VAL A 165 20.26 14.38 -7.56
CA VAL A 165 19.58 14.82 -6.32
C VAL A 165 18.19 15.36 -6.60
N PRO A 166 17.97 16.40 -7.46
CA PRO A 166 16.66 16.93 -7.75
C PRO A 166 15.71 15.90 -8.38
N LEU A 167 16.25 14.99 -9.21
CA LEU A 167 15.45 13.97 -9.88
C LEU A 167 14.92 12.92 -8.90
N VAL A 168 15.77 12.49 -7.97
CA VAL A 168 15.39 11.53 -6.91
C VAL A 168 14.37 12.16 -5.97
N LEU A 169 14.54 13.43 -5.61
CA LEU A 169 13.60 14.15 -4.76
C LEU A 169 12.23 14.35 -5.44
N ALA A 170 12.19 14.63 -6.74
CA ALA A 170 10.95 14.69 -7.51
C ALA A 170 10.33 13.32 -7.78
N GLY A 171 11.15 12.35 -8.14
CA GLY A 171 10.75 10.96 -8.42
C GLY A 171 10.24 10.75 -9.83
N THR A 172 9.07 11.28 -10.17
CA THR A 172 8.43 11.18 -11.50
C THR A 172 7.73 12.49 -11.82
N TRP A 173 7.77 12.92 -13.08
CA TRP A 173 7.13 14.16 -13.54
C TRP A 173 6.71 14.09 -15.00
N ASP A 174 5.85 15.05 -15.40
CA ASP A 174 5.45 15.23 -16.79
C ASP A 174 6.28 16.35 -17.45
N ALA A 175 7.17 16.00 -18.38
CA ALA A 175 8.05 16.94 -19.09
C ALA A 175 7.31 17.90 -20.03
N GLN A 176 6.01 17.74 -20.28
CA GLN A 176 5.17 18.68 -21.01
C GLN A 176 4.33 19.58 -20.10
N ASN A 177 4.23 19.25 -18.79
CA ASN A 177 3.54 20.08 -17.83
C ASN A 177 4.44 21.25 -17.43
N GLU A 178 3.96 22.50 -17.62
CA GLU A 178 4.74 23.72 -17.38
C GLU A 178 5.06 23.93 -15.89
N ALA A 179 4.10 23.62 -14.99
CA ALA A 179 4.30 23.73 -13.55
C ALA A 179 5.33 22.70 -13.06
N ASP A 180 5.27 21.43 -13.55
CA ASP A 180 6.27 20.41 -13.24
C ASP A 180 7.67 20.86 -13.69
N ARG A 181 7.80 21.37 -14.93
CA ARG A 181 9.08 21.84 -15.48
C ARG A 181 9.67 23.00 -14.66
N THR A 182 8.82 23.94 -14.30
CA THR A 182 9.23 25.09 -13.47
C THR A 182 9.74 24.61 -12.11
N LEU A 183 8.99 23.73 -11.48
CA LEU A 183 9.33 23.18 -10.17
C LEU A 183 10.61 22.35 -10.19
N LEU A 184 10.79 21.49 -11.21
CA LEU A 184 12.04 20.73 -11.40
C LEU A 184 13.23 21.67 -11.59
N SER A 185 13.06 22.79 -12.33
CA SER A 185 14.12 23.79 -12.51
C SER A 185 14.50 24.45 -11.19
N LEU A 186 13.51 24.79 -10.33
CA LEU A 186 13.75 25.31 -8.98
C LEU A 186 14.48 24.29 -8.10
N LEU A 187 14.03 23.03 -8.11
CA LEU A 187 14.64 21.96 -7.32
C LEU A 187 16.09 21.70 -7.74
N ALA A 188 16.38 21.80 -9.05
CA ALA A 188 17.70 21.59 -9.62
C ALA A 188 18.59 22.85 -9.63
N GLU A 189 18.10 24.00 -9.17
CA GLU A 189 18.79 25.31 -9.22
C GLU A 189 19.31 25.66 -10.61
N VAL A 190 18.52 25.38 -11.64
CA VAL A 190 18.86 25.72 -13.04
C VAL A 190 17.95 26.84 -13.54
N SER A 191 18.47 27.65 -14.47
CA SER A 191 17.73 28.78 -15.05
C SER A 191 16.61 28.36 -16.02
N SER A 192 16.63 27.14 -16.52
CA SER A 192 15.57 26.61 -17.39
C SER A 192 15.52 25.08 -17.38
N TYR A 193 14.34 24.54 -17.67
CA TYR A 193 14.12 23.09 -17.75
C TYR A 193 14.94 22.43 -18.88
N GLU A 194 15.21 23.15 -19.96
CA GLU A 194 16.01 22.65 -21.08
C GLU A 194 17.45 22.26 -20.67
N LEU A 195 18.00 22.98 -19.67
CA LEU A 195 19.31 22.62 -19.10
C LEU A 195 19.24 21.33 -18.29
N LEU A 196 18.14 21.14 -17.53
CA LEU A 196 17.90 19.90 -16.81
C LEU A 196 17.64 18.73 -17.76
N GLU A 197 16.83 18.93 -18.81
CA GLU A 197 16.53 17.91 -19.81
C GLU A 197 17.81 17.41 -20.51
N LYS A 198 18.78 18.31 -20.79
CA LYS A 198 20.10 17.89 -21.32
C LYS A 198 20.83 16.94 -20.35
N ARG A 199 20.79 17.23 -19.04
CA ARG A 199 21.39 16.35 -18.02
C ARG A 199 20.68 14.98 -17.99
N ILE A 200 19.35 14.98 -18.06
CA ILE A 200 18.53 13.76 -18.10
C ILE A 200 18.86 12.93 -19.35
N LEU A 201 18.98 13.57 -20.51
CA LEU A 201 19.36 12.88 -21.75
C LEU A 201 20.75 12.23 -21.65
N ASN A 202 21.71 12.88 -20.99
CA ASN A 202 23.01 12.28 -20.72
C ASN A 202 22.91 11.06 -19.78
N LEU A 203 22.08 11.16 -18.73
CA LEU A 203 21.84 10.03 -17.82
C LEU A 203 21.18 8.84 -18.53
N LEU A 204 20.28 9.08 -19.48
CA LEU A 204 19.63 8.05 -20.29
C LEU A 204 20.58 7.29 -21.22
N GLN A 205 21.77 7.85 -21.52
CA GLN A 205 22.80 7.19 -22.34
C GLN A 205 23.70 6.25 -21.55
N LEU A 206 23.62 6.28 -20.21
CA LEU A 206 24.42 5.38 -19.38
C LEU A 206 23.93 3.93 -19.51
N ASN A 207 24.86 2.98 -19.52
CA ASN A 207 24.53 1.55 -19.58
C ASN A 207 23.62 1.11 -18.40
N ASP A 208 23.89 1.63 -17.21
CA ASP A 208 23.05 1.45 -16.01
C ASP A 208 22.36 2.78 -15.68
N SER A 209 21.46 3.21 -16.57
CA SER A 209 20.78 4.49 -16.41
C SER A 209 19.94 4.50 -15.13
N PRO A 210 20.11 5.49 -14.23
CA PRO A 210 19.28 5.64 -13.05
C PRO A 210 17.90 6.24 -13.34
N VAL A 211 17.67 6.70 -14.57
CA VAL A 211 16.43 7.38 -14.99
C VAL A 211 15.78 6.67 -16.16
N TRP A 212 14.49 6.89 -16.32
CA TRP A 212 13.71 6.39 -17.45
C TRP A 212 12.91 7.51 -18.11
N SER A 213 12.55 7.28 -19.36
CA SER A 213 11.75 8.19 -20.18
C SER A 213 10.71 7.40 -20.97
N LEU A 214 9.42 7.78 -20.85
CA LEU A 214 8.32 7.16 -21.57
C LEU A 214 7.34 8.23 -22.06
N GLY A 215 7.39 8.54 -23.36
CA GLY A 215 6.63 9.66 -23.91
C GLY A 215 7.02 10.98 -23.24
N ASN A 216 6.04 11.68 -22.68
CA ASN A 216 6.25 12.91 -21.92
C ASN A 216 6.66 12.68 -20.45
N LEU A 217 6.61 11.45 -19.96
CA LEU A 217 6.97 11.16 -18.57
C LEU A 217 8.44 10.89 -18.41
N ARG A 218 8.99 11.35 -17.30
CA ARG A 218 10.35 11.10 -16.82
C ARG A 218 10.31 10.60 -15.40
N GLY A 219 11.28 9.83 -14.99
CA GLY A 219 11.36 9.37 -13.60
C GLY A 219 12.66 8.64 -13.27
N VAL A 220 12.83 8.35 -12.00
CA VAL A 220 13.94 7.58 -11.45
C VAL A 220 13.55 6.10 -11.42
N ILE A 221 14.46 5.20 -11.82
CA ILE A 221 14.17 3.76 -11.92
C ILE A 221 13.86 3.16 -10.56
N SER A 222 14.73 3.36 -9.57
CA SER A 222 14.52 2.97 -8.19
C SER A 222 14.83 4.13 -7.28
N LYS A 223 13.78 4.79 -6.79
CA LYS A 223 13.91 5.95 -5.91
C LYS A 223 14.64 5.60 -4.62
N LYS A 224 14.34 4.43 -4.04
CA LYS A 224 14.99 3.97 -2.81
C LYS A 224 16.47 3.69 -3.02
N ASP A 225 16.82 2.92 -4.06
CA ASP A 225 18.21 2.65 -4.38
C ASP A 225 18.98 3.95 -4.67
N ALA A 226 18.39 4.84 -5.47
CA ALA A 226 19.02 6.10 -5.82
C ALA A 226 19.30 7.00 -4.61
N ILE A 227 18.35 7.18 -3.68
CA ILE A 227 18.57 8.03 -2.51
C ILE A 227 19.68 7.49 -1.59
N PHE A 228 19.79 6.15 -1.48
CA PHE A 228 20.88 5.53 -0.72
C PHE A 228 22.23 5.69 -1.43
N ALA A 229 22.27 5.59 -2.77
CA ALA A 229 23.49 5.73 -3.55
C ALA A 229 24.04 7.16 -3.53
N ILE A 230 23.17 8.17 -3.66
CA ILE A 230 23.57 9.60 -3.69
C ILE A 230 23.60 10.30 -2.35
N LYS A 231 23.41 9.59 -1.23
CA LYS A 231 23.31 10.19 0.12
C LYS A 231 24.43 11.18 0.46
N GLY A 232 25.64 10.95 -0.07
CA GLY A 232 26.79 11.83 0.13
C GLY A 232 26.75 13.12 -0.67
N SER A 233 25.95 13.19 -1.72
CA SER A 233 25.78 14.35 -2.61
C SER A 233 24.59 15.23 -2.22
N VAL A 234 23.71 14.74 -1.33
CA VAL A 234 22.56 15.50 -0.84
C VAL A 234 23.01 16.52 0.22
N SER A 235 22.69 17.79 0.01
CA SER A 235 22.95 18.86 0.98
C SER A 235 21.74 19.11 1.88
N LYS A 236 21.96 19.81 2.97
CA LYS A 236 20.89 20.30 3.84
C LYS A 236 19.94 21.23 3.11
N ALA A 237 20.47 22.08 2.22
CA ALA A 237 19.69 23.00 1.42
C ALA A 237 18.72 22.27 0.46
N ASP A 238 19.17 21.18 -0.15
CA ASP A 238 18.32 20.37 -1.02
C ASP A 238 17.11 19.79 -0.27
N LEU A 239 17.34 19.27 0.95
CA LEU A 239 16.28 18.70 1.78
C LEU A 239 15.24 19.76 2.19
N TYR A 240 15.68 20.96 2.62
CA TYR A 240 14.73 22.00 3.01
C TYR A 240 14.01 22.60 1.81
N ARG A 241 14.69 22.80 0.67
CA ARG A 241 14.06 23.20 -0.59
C ARG A 241 13.00 22.19 -1.01
N PHE A 242 13.30 20.88 -0.90
CA PHE A 242 12.32 19.84 -1.15
C PHE A 242 11.09 19.96 -0.23
N LEU A 243 11.26 20.23 1.06
CA LEU A 243 10.14 20.38 2.00
C LEU A 243 9.25 21.57 1.64
N GLU A 244 9.84 22.71 1.25
CA GLU A 244 9.09 23.88 0.75
C GLU A 244 8.30 23.53 -0.53
N ILE A 245 8.92 22.83 -1.45
CA ILE A 245 8.29 22.35 -2.68
C ILE A 245 7.16 21.36 -2.36
N ALA A 246 7.36 20.46 -1.42
CA ALA A 246 6.33 19.52 -0.99
C ALA A 246 5.08 20.25 -0.45
N GLN A 247 5.26 21.32 0.31
CA GLN A 247 4.14 22.16 0.78
C GLN A 247 3.37 22.79 -0.38
N ILE A 248 4.07 23.33 -1.39
CA ILE A 248 3.45 23.96 -2.56
C ILE A 248 2.66 22.93 -3.36
N VAL A 249 3.31 21.84 -3.76
CA VAL A 249 2.71 20.81 -4.64
C VAL A 249 1.57 20.09 -3.95
N LEU A 250 1.78 19.63 -2.72
CA LEU A 250 0.80 18.83 -1.98
C LEU A 250 -0.30 19.69 -1.36
N GLY A 251 -0.01 20.97 -1.10
CA GLY A 251 -0.97 21.95 -0.59
C GLY A 251 -1.95 22.47 -1.64
N GLU A 252 -1.71 22.22 -2.93
CA GLU A 252 -2.61 22.62 -4.01
C GLU A 252 -4.00 21.97 -3.85
N ASP A 253 -5.04 22.80 -3.80
CA ASP A 253 -6.43 22.35 -3.75
C ASP A 253 -6.84 21.64 -5.05
N ASP A 254 -7.96 20.91 -5.03
CA ASP A 254 -8.51 20.27 -6.22
C ASP A 254 -9.65 21.13 -6.81
N PRO A 255 -9.40 21.86 -7.92
CA PRO A 255 -10.43 22.69 -8.54
C PRO A 255 -11.62 21.89 -9.07
N ALA A 256 -11.47 20.57 -9.29
CA ALA A 256 -12.57 19.70 -9.68
C ALA A 256 -13.69 19.68 -8.61
N LEU A 257 -13.36 19.95 -7.35
CA LEU A 257 -14.33 20.00 -6.25
C LEU A 257 -15.28 21.22 -6.31
N ASP A 258 -14.98 22.23 -7.12
CA ASP A 258 -15.90 23.33 -7.40
C ASP A 258 -17.08 22.93 -8.26
N LEU A 259 -16.96 21.80 -8.97
CA LEU A 259 -18.01 21.27 -9.82
C LEU A 259 -18.97 20.35 -9.04
N PRO A 260 -20.25 20.28 -9.48
CA PRO A 260 -21.16 19.25 -9.00
C PRO A 260 -20.55 17.85 -9.16
N GLU A 261 -20.77 16.94 -8.20
CA GLU A 261 -20.18 15.59 -8.23
C GLU A 261 -20.31 14.90 -9.59
N LYS A 262 -21.44 15.11 -10.26
CA LYS A 262 -21.76 14.52 -11.57
C LYS A 262 -20.88 15.02 -12.71
N GLU A 263 -20.26 16.16 -12.58
CA GLU A 263 -19.47 16.83 -13.62
C GLU A 263 -17.95 16.74 -13.36
N ARG A 264 -17.53 16.31 -12.17
CA ARG A 264 -16.12 16.26 -11.74
C ARG A 264 -15.24 15.38 -12.64
N TRP A 265 -15.78 14.33 -13.22
CA TRP A 265 -15.07 13.49 -14.18
C TRP A 265 -14.61 14.25 -15.44
N ALA A 266 -15.35 15.30 -15.80
CA ALA A 266 -15.08 16.17 -16.95
C ALA A 266 -14.35 17.46 -16.55
N ALA A 267 -13.84 17.57 -15.33
CA ALA A 267 -13.22 18.79 -14.78
C ALA A 267 -12.15 19.38 -15.70
N GLY A 268 -11.37 18.53 -16.37
CA GLY A 268 -10.37 18.96 -17.35
C GLY A 268 -10.97 19.73 -18.55
N LEU A 269 -12.19 19.38 -18.99
CA LEU A 269 -12.90 20.09 -20.08
C LEU A 269 -13.35 21.49 -19.65
N TYR A 270 -13.59 21.67 -18.36
CA TYR A 270 -13.97 22.96 -17.75
C TYR A 270 -12.76 23.78 -17.27
N GLY A 271 -11.53 23.33 -17.59
CA GLY A 271 -10.31 23.96 -17.10
C GLY A 271 -10.10 23.85 -15.58
N LYS A 272 -10.88 23.00 -14.89
CA LYS A 272 -10.83 22.76 -13.45
C LYS A 272 -9.88 21.59 -13.15
N LYS A 273 -8.58 21.81 -13.33
CA LYS A 273 -7.52 20.84 -13.06
C LYS A 273 -6.39 21.48 -12.27
N ARG A 274 -5.70 20.70 -11.50
CA ARG A 274 -4.48 21.13 -10.79
C ARG A 274 -3.40 21.58 -11.78
N GLU A 275 -2.55 22.47 -11.34
CA GLU A 275 -1.38 22.91 -12.12
C GLU A 275 -0.33 21.80 -12.19
N PHE A 276 -0.03 21.16 -11.06
CA PHE A 276 0.91 20.06 -11.00
C PHE A 276 0.31 18.73 -11.46
N SER A 277 1.13 17.95 -12.15
CA SER A 277 0.72 16.61 -12.59
C SER A 277 0.51 15.66 -11.42
N GLY A 278 -0.40 14.68 -11.59
CA GLY A 278 -0.63 13.65 -10.58
C GLY A 278 0.60 12.77 -10.32
N VAL A 279 1.47 12.56 -11.33
CA VAL A 279 2.70 11.77 -11.18
C VAL A 279 3.76 12.51 -10.39
N LEU A 280 3.87 13.83 -10.51
CA LEU A 280 4.76 14.62 -9.67
C LEU A 280 4.29 14.63 -8.22
N ARG A 281 2.99 14.85 -7.98
CA ARG A 281 2.40 14.80 -6.64
C ARG A 281 2.68 13.46 -5.95
N GLU A 282 2.47 12.35 -6.63
CA GLU A 282 2.78 11.01 -6.11
C GLU A 282 4.28 10.88 -5.81
N GLY A 283 5.14 11.33 -6.74
CA GLY A 283 6.59 11.31 -6.55
C GLY A 283 7.03 12.11 -5.33
N ILE A 284 6.52 13.34 -5.13
CA ILE A 284 6.83 14.16 -3.97
C ILE A 284 6.32 13.51 -2.66
N SER A 285 5.09 12.98 -2.67
CA SER A 285 4.54 12.28 -1.50
C SER A 285 5.38 11.06 -1.11
N GLU A 286 5.83 10.27 -2.09
CA GLU A 286 6.72 9.12 -1.85
C GLU A 286 8.07 9.52 -1.28
N THR A 287 8.66 10.63 -1.77
CA THR A 287 9.91 11.16 -1.20
C THR A 287 9.72 11.59 0.24
N LEU A 288 8.59 12.24 0.56
CA LEU A 288 8.28 12.62 1.94
C LEU A 288 8.24 11.39 2.86
N VAL A 289 7.64 10.28 2.40
CA VAL A 289 7.63 9.00 3.14
C VAL A 289 9.03 8.43 3.28
N LEU A 290 9.83 8.40 2.20
CA LEU A 290 11.21 7.88 2.25
C LEU A 290 12.08 8.69 3.21
N LEU A 291 11.96 10.01 3.22
CA LEU A 291 12.64 10.86 4.18
C LEU A 291 12.17 10.63 5.61
N ALA A 292 10.87 10.40 5.82
CA ALA A 292 10.34 10.07 7.14
C ALA A 292 10.89 8.74 7.68
N VAL A 293 11.02 7.73 6.81
CA VAL A 293 11.47 6.38 7.19
C VAL A 293 12.99 6.29 7.32
N HIS A 294 13.73 6.85 6.36
CA HIS A 294 15.18 6.67 6.23
C HIS A 294 15.99 7.93 6.48
N GLY A 295 15.37 9.12 6.46
CA GLY A 295 16.09 10.40 6.49
C GLY A 295 16.98 10.58 7.71
N LYS A 296 16.55 10.12 8.88
CA LYS A 296 17.36 10.19 10.10
C LYS A 296 18.62 9.33 10.02
N ASP A 297 18.53 8.13 9.46
CA ASP A 297 19.68 7.24 9.29
C ASP A 297 20.60 7.72 8.16
N LEU A 298 20.06 8.24 7.07
CA LEU A 298 20.82 8.75 5.93
C LEU A 298 21.47 10.11 6.19
N PHE A 299 20.76 11.04 6.83
CA PHE A 299 21.14 12.46 6.90
C PHE A 299 21.27 13.00 8.31
N GLY A 300 20.83 12.26 9.34
CA GLY A 300 20.81 12.74 10.72
C GLY A 300 22.19 13.06 11.27
N LYS A 301 23.18 12.18 11.04
CA LYS A 301 24.53 12.35 11.60
C LYS A 301 25.31 13.52 11.02
N HIS A 302 25.24 13.75 9.70
CA HIS A 302 26.09 14.72 9.02
C HIS A 302 25.36 16.03 8.65
N LEU A 303 24.02 15.99 8.48
CA LEU A 303 23.22 17.18 8.16
C LEU A 303 22.34 17.65 9.33
N GLY A 304 22.20 16.86 10.39
CA GLY A 304 21.30 17.15 11.51
C GLY A 304 19.82 17.12 11.09
N PHE A 305 19.47 16.27 10.10
CA PHE A 305 18.12 16.20 9.55
C PHE A 305 17.33 15.05 10.19
N ASP A 306 16.16 15.37 10.76
CA ASP A 306 15.21 14.38 11.27
C ASP A 306 13.99 14.32 10.35
N GLY A 307 14.02 13.36 9.41
CA GLY A 307 12.97 13.23 8.39
C GLY A 307 11.59 12.92 8.95
N GLU A 308 11.49 12.16 10.05
CA GLU A 308 10.21 11.86 10.69
C GLU A 308 9.57 13.12 11.30
N LEU A 309 10.39 13.95 11.94
CA LEU A 309 9.93 15.21 12.51
C LEU A 309 9.46 16.19 11.41
N GLU A 310 10.25 16.34 10.36
CA GLU A 310 9.91 17.25 9.26
C GLU A 310 8.68 16.79 8.49
N ALA A 311 8.56 15.49 8.19
CA ALA A 311 7.35 14.94 7.57
C ALA A 311 6.11 15.15 8.45
N ALA A 312 6.23 15.03 9.76
CA ALA A 312 5.11 15.29 10.67
C ALA A 312 4.67 16.75 10.68
N LYS A 313 5.60 17.69 10.50
CA LYS A 313 5.27 19.13 10.32
C LYS A 313 4.51 19.34 9.01
N ILE A 314 5.06 18.84 7.89
CA ILE A 314 4.44 18.97 6.57
C ILE A 314 3.01 18.42 6.58
N VAL A 315 2.80 17.19 7.07
CA VAL A 315 1.46 16.58 7.11
C VAL A 315 0.48 17.40 7.96
N ARG A 316 0.93 17.98 9.08
CA ARG A 316 0.06 18.89 9.86
C ARG A 316 -0.30 20.15 9.07
N GLU A 317 0.64 20.77 8.39
CA GLU A 317 0.41 21.99 7.62
C GLU A 317 -0.51 21.74 6.42
N LEU A 318 -0.37 20.57 5.76
CA LEU A 318 -1.24 20.17 4.66
C LEU A 318 -2.68 19.92 5.11
N LEU A 319 -2.88 19.29 6.26
CA LEU A 319 -4.22 18.91 6.73
C LEU A 319 -4.88 19.96 7.63
N MET A 320 -4.12 20.77 8.37
CA MET A 320 -4.72 21.75 9.30
C MET A 320 -4.90 23.14 8.67
N PRO A 321 -5.97 23.89 9.00
CA PRO A 321 -7.16 23.38 9.69
C PRO A 321 -7.86 22.31 8.86
N LEU A 322 -8.33 21.24 9.53
CA LEU A 322 -8.98 20.13 8.83
C LEU A 322 -10.33 20.58 8.28
N THR A 323 -10.60 20.21 7.03
CA THR A 323 -11.91 20.38 6.38
C THR A 323 -12.23 19.16 5.52
N THR A 324 -13.51 18.86 5.37
CA THR A 324 -13.99 17.80 4.46
C THR A 324 -13.42 18.00 3.04
N ARG A 325 -13.36 19.25 2.55
CA ARG A 325 -12.79 19.61 1.25
C ARG A 325 -11.31 19.22 1.15
N LYS A 326 -10.50 19.53 2.16
CA LYS A 326 -9.07 19.16 2.17
C LYS A 326 -8.87 17.64 2.13
N LEU A 327 -9.66 16.90 2.89
CA LEU A 327 -9.62 15.44 2.89
C LEU A 327 -10.01 14.87 1.52
N GLU A 328 -11.03 15.44 0.90
CA GLU A 328 -11.50 15.01 -0.42
C GLU A 328 -10.49 15.39 -1.52
N ALA A 329 -9.93 16.60 -1.48
CA ALA A 329 -8.90 17.05 -2.40
C ALA A 329 -7.65 16.15 -2.35
N ASN A 330 -7.26 15.70 -1.16
CA ASN A 330 -6.10 14.83 -0.95
C ASN A 330 -6.44 13.33 -0.90
N ASN A 331 -7.63 12.93 -1.34
CA ASN A 331 -8.13 11.56 -1.21
C ASN A 331 -7.13 10.49 -1.71
N ARG A 332 -6.39 10.76 -2.79
CA ARG A 332 -5.37 9.87 -3.34
C ARG A 332 -4.07 9.86 -2.53
N ASP A 333 -3.75 10.99 -1.90
CA ASP A 333 -2.48 11.22 -1.20
C ASP A 333 -2.56 10.82 0.29
N LEU A 334 -3.78 10.76 0.89
CA LEU A 334 -3.98 10.42 2.30
C LEU A 334 -3.25 9.15 2.78
N PRO A 335 -3.18 8.04 2.01
CA PRO A 335 -2.41 6.87 2.41
C PRO A 335 -0.91 7.17 2.58
N LEU A 336 -0.33 7.98 1.68
CA LEU A 336 1.07 8.38 1.77
C LEU A 336 1.31 9.36 2.92
N TYR A 337 0.38 10.30 3.18
CA TYR A 337 0.47 11.19 4.35
C TYR A 337 0.42 10.42 5.67
N ALA A 338 -0.47 9.41 5.75
CA ALA A 338 -0.55 8.53 6.89
C ALA A 338 0.73 7.72 7.07
N GLU A 339 1.32 7.24 5.98
CA GLU A 339 2.58 6.50 6.01
C GLU A 339 3.78 7.40 6.36
N ALA A 340 3.81 8.65 5.88
CA ALA A 340 4.86 9.61 6.21
C ALA A 340 4.83 10.01 7.69
N ALA A 341 3.65 10.24 8.26
CA ALA A 341 3.51 10.75 9.63
C ALA A 341 2.37 10.06 10.41
N PRO A 342 2.49 8.75 10.74
CA PRO A 342 1.41 7.96 11.33
C PRO A 342 0.78 8.58 12.57
N ARG A 343 1.62 9.04 13.50
CA ARG A 343 1.15 9.62 14.76
C ARG A 343 0.45 10.96 14.56
N ALA A 344 1.02 11.82 13.70
CA ALA A 344 0.44 13.13 13.42
C ALA A 344 -0.90 12.98 12.70
N PHE A 345 -0.97 12.11 11.71
CA PHE A 345 -2.20 11.80 10.97
C PHE A 345 -3.31 11.30 11.89
N LEU A 346 -3.04 10.26 12.70
CA LEU A 346 -4.03 9.71 13.64
C LEU A 346 -4.48 10.75 14.67
N ASN A 347 -3.57 11.58 15.20
CA ASN A 347 -3.92 12.63 16.15
C ASN A 347 -4.90 13.65 15.54
N ILE A 348 -4.69 14.05 14.28
CA ILE A 348 -5.58 14.99 13.57
C ILE A 348 -6.98 14.36 13.41
N ILE A 349 -7.06 13.12 12.95
CA ILE A 349 -8.34 12.43 12.74
C ILE A 349 -9.07 12.20 14.08
N GLU A 350 -8.36 11.75 15.12
CA GLU A 350 -8.96 11.53 16.45
C GLU A 350 -9.47 12.82 17.07
N GLN A 351 -8.70 13.90 16.97
CA GLN A 351 -9.10 15.20 17.50
C GLN A 351 -10.36 15.74 16.80
N ASP A 352 -10.45 15.59 15.47
CA ASP A 352 -11.62 15.99 14.72
C ASP A 352 -12.87 15.17 15.10
N LEU A 353 -12.71 13.84 15.24
CA LEU A 353 -13.81 12.95 15.62
C LEU A 353 -14.34 13.17 17.06
N GLN A 354 -13.62 13.92 17.91
CA GLN A 354 -14.06 14.34 19.22
C GLN A 354 -14.90 15.63 19.17
N SER A 355 -14.89 16.33 18.04
CA SER A 355 -15.67 17.53 17.82
C SER A 355 -17.12 17.21 17.47
N ASP A 356 -18.06 18.04 17.93
CA ASP A 356 -19.49 17.91 17.56
C ASP A 356 -19.72 18.09 16.06
N ASN A 357 -18.86 18.87 15.38
CA ASN A 357 -18.90 19.14 13.96
C ASN A 357 -17.66 18.54 13.28
N SER A 358 -17.56 17.22 13.27
CA SER A 358 -16.43 16.51 12.65
C SER A 358 -16.45 16.62 11.13
N GLU A 359 -15.39 17.17 10.57
CA GLU A 359 -15.13 17.28 9.13
C GLU A 359 -14.88 15.91 8.49
N VAL A 360 -14.28 14.98 9.24
CA VAL A 360 -14.05 13.59 8.81
C VAL A 360 -15.38 12.91 8.49
N LEU A 361 -16.42 13.13 9.29
CA LEU A 361 -17.74 12.54 9.05
C LEU A 361 -18.39 13.05 7.76
N GLY A 362 -18.02 14.23 7.28
CA GLY A 362 -18.45 14.77 5.99
C GLY A 362 -18.08 13.91 4.78
N LEU A 363 -17.02 13.08 4.90
CA LEU A 363 -16.64 12.11 3.86
C LEU A 363 -17.61 10.91 3.77
N LEU A 364 -18.40 10.65 4.82
CA LEU A 364 -19.28 9.49 4.91
C LEU A 364 -20.65 9.70 4.26
N ARG A 365 -20.85 10.85 3.60
CA ARG A 365 -22.07 11.10 2.84
C ARG A 365 -22.32 10.04 1.79
N PRO A 366 -23.59 9.69 1.49
CA PRO A 366 -23.92 8.79 0.39
C PRO A 366 -23.44 9.36 -0.95
N VAL A 367 -22.90 8.51 -1.80
CA VAL A 367 -22.40 8.87 -3.14
C VAL A 367 -23.08 8.05 -4.21
N GLY A 368 -23.51 8.71 -5.30
CA GLY A 368 -24.09 8.03 -6.45
C GLY A 368 -23.08 7.12 -7.15
N THR A 369 -23.56 5.99 -7.66
CA THR A 369 -22.75 5.06 -8.45
C THR A 369 -23.02 5.27 -9.95
N TRP A 370 -22.11 5.89 -10.62
CA TRP A 370 -22.06 6.00 -12.09
C TRP A 370 -20.63 5.78 -12.56
N ILE A 371 -20.45 5.55 -13.85
CA ILE A 371 -19.21 4.99 -14.43
C ILE A 371 -17.94 5.74 -14.00
N PHE A 372 -18.01 7.03 -13.73
CA PHE A 372 -16.84 7.85 -13.39
C PHE A 372 -16.92 8.46 -11.99
N SER A 373 -17.81 7.98 -11.12
CA SER A 373 -17.87 8.52 -9.75
C SER A 373 -16.67 8.09 -8.93
N THR A 374 -16.22 9.00 -8.05
CA THR A 374 -15.17 8.76 -7.07
C THR A 374 -15.77 8.75 -5.67
N CYS A 375 -15.29 7.85 -4.82
CA CYS A 375 -15.75 7.76 -3.45
C CYS A 375 -14.83 8.59 -2.53
N PRO A 376 -15.32 9.67 -1.89
CA PRO A 376 -14.49 10.62 -1.15
C PRO A 376 -13.82 10.03 0.11
N ARG A 377 -14.39 8.95 0.67
CA ARG A 377 -13.87 8.28 1.87
C ARG A 377 -12.79 7.22 1.58
N THR A 378 -12.57 6.87 0.30
CA THR A 378 -11.65 5.77 -0.07
C THR A 378 -10.24 5.99 0.45
N GLY A 379 -9.67 7.18 0.24
CA GLY A 379 -8.31 7.49 0.67
C GLY A 379 -8.13 7.44 2.18
N LEU A 380 -9.09 7.95 2.94
CA LEU A 380 -9.08 7.85 4.40
C LEU A 380 -9.13 6.39 4.87
N LEU A 381 -10.00 5.57 4.29
CA LEU A 381 -10.10 4.15 4.65
C LEU A 381 -8.81 3.40 4.32
N TRP A 382 -8.22 3.64 3.17
CA TRP A 382 -6.93 3.06 2.78
C TRP A 382 -5.78 3.51 3.68
N ALA A 383 -5.76 4.79 4.08
CA ALA A 383 -4.81 5.31 5.05
C ALA A 383 -4.92 4.59 6.40
N LEU A 384 -6.13 4.39 6.89
CA LEU A 384 -6.39 3.65 8.12
C LEU A 384 -6.03 2.16 8.00
N GLU A 385 -6.36 1.52 6.87
CA GLU A 385 -5.95 0.14 6.58
C GLU A 385 -4.42 0.00 6.58
N ALA A 386 -3.68 0.94 5.93
CA ALA A 386 -2.22 0.96 5.95
C ALA A 386 -1.65 1.09 7.37
N LEU A 387 -2.23 1.96 8.19
CA LEU A 387 -1.80 2.16 9.57
C LEU A 387 -2.15 0.99 10.49
N ALA A 388 -3.16 0.18 10.15
CA ALA A 388 -3.54 -1.00 10.90
C ALA A 388 -2.50 -2.13 10.85
N TRP A 389 -1.57 -2.10 9.88
CA TRP A 389 -0.48 -3.08 9.80
C TRP A 389 0.49 -2.99 10.97
N ASN A 390 0.67 -1.80 11.56
CA ASN A 390 1.53 -1.62 12.72
C ASN A 390 0.77 -1.96 14.02
N PRO A 391 1.24 -2.92 14.82
CA PRO A 391 0.62 -3.27 16.10
C PRO A 391 0.44 -2.09 17.06
N HIS A 392 1.33 -1.10 17.03
CA HIS A 392 1.26 0.08 17.91
C HIS A 392 0.14 1.06 17.51
N THR A 393 -0.22 1.14 16.25
CA THR A 393 -1.30 2.01 15.77
C THR A 393 -2.63 1.27 15.62
N PHE A 394 -2.60 -0.07 15.55
CA PHE A 394 -3.76 -0.92 15.35
C PHE A 394 -4.95 -0.60 16.29
N PRO A 395 -4.79 -0.50 17.63
CA PRO A 395 -5.91 -0.20 18.51
C PRO A 395 -6.56 1.16 18.26
N ARG A 396 -5.75 2.16 17.88
CA ARG A 396 -6.23 3.51 17.52
C ARG A 396 -7.06 3.46 16.25
N VAL A 397 -6.55 2.77 15.22
CA VAL A 397 -7.25 2.58 13.95
C VAL A 397 -8.59 1.86 14.16
N VAL A 398 -8.60 0.79 14.97
CA VAL A 398 -9.85 0.08 15.31
C VAL A 398 -10.85 1.00 15.98
N ASN A 399 -10.42 1.85 16.91
CA ASN A 399 -11.31 2.82 17.57
C ASN A 399 -11.87 3.87 16.59
N ILE A 400 -11.02 4.41 15.70
CA ILE A 400 -11.44 5.35 14.65
C ILE A 400 -12.46 4.68 13.71
N LEU A 401 -12.15 3.51 13.17
CA LEU A 401 -13.06 2.78 12.30
C LEU A 401 -14.35 2.37 13.01
N GLY A 402 -14.27 2.07 14.31
CA GLY A 402 -15.43 1.85 15.18
C GLY A 402 -16.37 3.07 15.17
N ARG A 403 -15.83 4.25 15.45
CA ARG A 403 -16.59 5.51 15.42
C ARG A 403 -17.18 5.83 14.05
N LEU A 404 -16.40 5.66 12.98
CA LEU A 404 -16.86 5.88 11.60
C LEU A 404 -17.96 4.87 11.20
N SER A 405 -17.95 3.66 11.75
CA SER A 405 -18.92 2.59 11.44
C SER A 405 -20.27 2.78 12.16
N GLU A 406 -20.40 3.74 13.08
CA GLU A 406 -21.68 4.15 13.67
C GLU A 406 -22.53 4.95 12.68
N VAL A 407 -21.91 5.54 11.65
CA VAL A 407 -22.62 6.27 10.60
C VAL A 407 -23.17 5.29 9.57
N GLU A 408 -24.48 5.30 9.40
CA GLU A 408 -25.14 4.52 8.36
C GLU A 408 -24.94 5.18 6.98
N ILE A 409 -24.41 4.41 6.02
CA ILE A 409 -24.12 4.89 4.66
C ILE A 409 -24.95 4.08 3.66
N ASN A 410 -25.99 4.71 3.14
CA ASN A 410 -26.93 4.10 2.18
C ASN A 410 -26.51 4.38 0.73
N ASP A 411 -25.43 3.74 0.29
CA ASP A 411 -24.97 3.73 -1.10
C ASP A 411 -24.43 2.33 -1.49
N ASN A 412 -24.16 2.13 -2.78
CA ASN A 412 -23.69 0.85 -3.33
C ASN A 412 -22.15 0.70 -3.34
N TRP A 413 -21.41 1.63 -2.73
CA TRP A 413 -19.96 1.51 -2.65
C TRP A 413 -19.55 0.49 -1.59
N VAL A 414 -18.60 -0.39 -1.97
CA VAL A 414 -18.01 -1.40 -1.06
C VAL A 414 -17.11 -0.73 0.00
N ASN A 415 -16.49 0.40 -0.35
CA ASN A 415 -15.61 1.15 0.56
C ASN A 415 -16.43 1.80 1.69
N LYS A 416 -16.67 1.03 2.74
CA LYS A 416 -17.37 1.46 3.96
C LYS A 416 -16.49 1.21 5.18
N PRO A 417 -16.56 2.06 6.23
CA PRO A 417 -15.76 1.90 7.44
C PRO A 417 -15.88 0.52 8.08
N PHE A 418 -17.09 -0.04 8.13
CA PHE A 418 -17.33 -1.35 8.70
C PHE A 418 -16.65 -2.48 7.90
N GLU A 419 -16.56 -2.37 6.58
CA GLU A 419 -15.84 -3.35 5.75
C GLU A 419 -14.34 -3.31 6.00
N SER A 420 -13.74 -2.11 6.12
CA SER A 420 -12.34 -1.94 6.51
C SER A 420 -12.09 -2.48 7.93
N LEU A 421 -12.97 -2.15 8.89
CA LEU A 421 -12.89 -2.64 10.27
C LEU A 421 -12.93 -4.17 10.35
N SER A 422 -13.92 -4.78 9.68
CA SER A 422 -14.07 -6.24 9.65
C SER A 422 -12.87 -6.92 9.00
N SER A 423 -12.31 -6.30 7.98
CA SER A 423 -11.19 -6.80 7.20
C SER A 423 -9.88 -6.79 8.01
N ILE A 424 -9.57 -5.72 8.76
CA ILE A 424 -8.35 -5.66 9.58
C ILE A 424 -8.42 -6.56 10.82
N LEU A 425 -9.64 -6.91 11.28
CA LEU A 425 -9.87 -7.82 12.40
C LEU A 425 -9.92 -9.30 11.98
N ARG A 426 -10.00 -9.58 10.70
CA ARG A 426 -10.12 -10.93 10.14
C ARG A 426 -8.93 -11.81 10.52
N VAL A 427 -9.23 -13.05 10.93
CA VAL A 427 -8.24 -14.01 11.44
C VAL A 427 -7.83 -15.03 10.39
N TRP A 428 -8.78 -15.55 9.62
CA TRP A 428 -8.51 -16.62 8.63
C TRP A 428 -7.70 -16.16 7.40
N MET A 429 -7.64 -14.85 7.14
CA MET A 429 -6.75 -14.21 6.18
C MET A 429 -6.24 -12.91 6.79
N PRO A 430 -5.31 -12.98 7.75
CA PRO A 430 -4.84 -11.82 8.47
C PRO A 430 -4.08 -10.88 7.54
N GLN A 431 -4.37 -9.59 7.63
CA GLN A 431 -3.74 -8.55 6.82
C GLN A 431 -3.27 -7.38 7.70
N THR A 432 -2.83 -7.72 8.89
CA THR A 432 -2.16 -6.82 9.82
C THR A 432 -1.17 -7.65 10.64
N ALA A 433 -0.17 -7.00 11.24
CA ALA A 433 0.77 -7.68 12.14
C ALA A 433 0.21 -7.90 13.56
N ALA A 434 -1.06 -7.56 13.81
CA ALA A 434 -1.72 -7.81 15.09
C ALA A 434 -1.88 -9.32 15.33
N ASP A 435 -1.48 -9.78 16.50
CA ASP A 435 -1.72 -11.15 16.95
C ASP A 435 -3.19 -11.38 17.38
N GLN A 436 -3.52 -12.62 17.70
CA GLN A 436 -4.87 -13.00 18.10
C GLN A 436 -5.32 -12.26 19.37
N GLU A 437 -4.46 -12.17 20.38
CA GLU A 437 -4.79 -11.50 21.65
C GLU A 437 -5.09 -10.01 21.44
N MET A 438 -4.33 -9.35 20.62
CA MET A 438 -4.55 -7.94 20.26
C MET A 438 -5.88 -7.76 19.53
N ARG A 439 -6.24 -8.66 18.60
CA ARG A 439 -7.53 -8.62 17.89
C ARG A 439 -8.69 -8.81 18.86
N VAL A 440 -8.63 -9.79 19.77
CA VAL A 440 -9.67 -10.02 20.79
C VAL A 440 -9.81 -8.80 21.71
N ARG A 441 -8.69 -8.22 22.17
CA ARG A 441 -8.72 -6.98 22.97
C ARG A 441 -9.35 -5.81 22.22
N ALA A 442 -9.06 -5.69 20.93
CA ALA A 442 -9.65 -4.66 20.07
C ALA A 442 -11.18 -4.85 19.91
N VAL A 443 -11.66 -6.09 19.77
CA VAL A 443 -13.11 -6.36 19.72
C VAL A 443 -13.77 -6.08 21.07
N LYS A 444 -13.15 -6.43 22.20
CA LYS A 444 -13.64 -6.05 23.54
C LYS A 444 -13.77 -4.54 23.69
N MET A 445 -12.74 -3.79 23.26
CA MET A 445 -12.79 -2.32 23.24
C MET A 445 -13.96 -1.79 22.38
N LEU A 446 -14.22 -2.40 21.21
CA LEU A 446 -15.37 -2.02 20.38
C LEU A 446 -16.71 -2.29 21.08
N LEU A 447 -16.85 -3.43 21.76
CA LEU A 447 -18.06 -3.75 22.51
C LEU A 447 -18.32 -2.74 23.65
N ASP A 448 -17.26 -2.18 24.23
CA ASP A 448 -17.36 -1.19 25.31
C ASP A 448 -17.66 0.22 24.77
N LYS A 449 -16.93 0.67 23.73
CA LYS A 449 -17.01 2.04 23.23
C LYS A 449 -18.03 2.23 22.10
N HIS A 450 -18.23 1.22 21.28
CA HIS A 450 -19.06 1.21 20.07
C HIS A 450 -19.92 -0.06 20.06
N PRO A 451 -20.84 -0.27 21.04
CA PRO A 451 -21.45 -1.57 21.32
C PRO A 451 -22.19 -2.19 20.13
N VAL A 452 -22.89 -1.40 19.33
CA VAL A 452 -23.59 -1.88 18.13
C VAL A 452 -22.59 -2.34 17.06
N VAL A 453 -21.51 -1.59 16.85
CA VAL A 453 -20.47 -1.95 15.89
C VAL A 453 -19.69 -3.18 16.36
N GLY A 454 -19.32 -3.23 17.63
CA GLY A 454 -18.63 -4.39 18.24
C GLY A 454 -19.45 -5.67 18.12
N TRP A 455 -20.76 -5.60 18.35
CA TRP A 455 -21.69 -6.70 18.15
C TRP A 455 -21.68 -7.20 16.70
N ARG A 456 -21.84 -6.29 15.75
CA ARG A 456 -21.79 -6.62 14.31
C ARG A 456 -20.46 -7.24 13.89
N VAL A 457 -19.33 -6.77 14.47
CA VAL A 457 -18.01 -7.35 14.21
C VAL A 457 -17.95 -8.79 14.71
N CYS A 458 -18.40 -9.09 15.93
CA CYS A 458 -18.43 -10.46 16.44
C CYS A 458 -19.22 -11.39 15.51
N LEU A 459 -20.43 -10.98 15.11
CA LEU A 459 -21.26 -11.76 14.19
C LEU A 459 -20.62 -11.96 12.81
N LYS A 460 -19.88 -10.97 12.32
CA LYS A 460 -19.17 -11.03 11.03
C LYS A 460 -17.98 -12.00 11.08
N GLN A 461 -17.31 -12.10 12.22
CA GLN A 461 -16.20 -13.04 12.41
C GLN A 461 -16.66 -14.50 12.62
N MET A 462 -17.96 -14.73 12.87
CA MET A 462 -18.58 -16.05 13.01
C MET A 462 -19.15 -16.59 11.68
N GLU A 463 -18.63 -16.18 10.53
CA GLU A 463 -19.11 -16.65 9.23
C GLU A 463 -18.61 -18.05 8.90
N ASP A 464 -19.46 -18.84 8.19
CA ASP A 464 -19.12 -20.16 7.69
C ASP A 464 -17.92 -20.14 6.73
N TYR A 465 -17.08 -21.17 6.81
CA TYR A 465 -15.91 -21.36 5.93
C TYR A 465 -16.28 -21.34 4.45
N GLY A 466 -17.43 -21.87 4.07
CA GLY A 466 -17.89 -21.95 2.68
C GLY A 466 -18.26 -20.62 2.05
N THR A 467 -18.53 -19.59 2.85
CA THR A 467 -18.96 -18.26 2.41
C THR A 467 -17.91 -17.18 2.58
N ARG A 468 -16.69 -17.54 3.00
CA ARG A 468 -15.61 -16.59 3.27
C ARG A 468 -15.09 -15.96 1.99
N ILE A 469 -15.47 -14.71 1.77
CA ILE A 469 -14.93 -13.84 0.72
C ILE A 469 -14.10 -12.75 1.39
N GLY A 470 -12.83 -12.67 1.01
CA GLY A 470 -11.92 -11.65 1.53
C GLY A 470 -11.44 -10.71 0.45
N ARG A 471 -11.34 -9.42 0.78
CA ARG A 471 -10.59 -8.44 -0.01
C ARG A 471 -9.22 -8.23 0.63
N TYR A 472 -8.27 -7.78 -0.18
CA TYR A 472 -6.98 -7.32 0.32
C TYR A 472 -7.12 -5.90 0.87
N ASN A 473 -6.56 -5.67 2.05
CA ASN A 473 -6.44 -4.33 2.63
C ASN A 473 -5.33 -3.55 1.95
N TYR A 474 -5.42 -2.23 2.02
CA TYR A 474 -4.32 -1.39 1.59
C TYR A 474 -3.09 -1.65 2.47
N LYS A 475 -1.92 -1.85 1.84
CA LYS A 475 -0.65 -2.08 2.54
C LYS A 475 0.22 -0.83 2.51
N PRO A 476 1.02 -0.56 3.56
CA PRO A 476 2.04 0.48 3.49
C PRO A 476 3.05 0.13 2.40
N LYS A 477 3.40 1.11 1.58
CA LYS A 477 4.31 0.93 0.44
C LYS A 477 5.77 1.03 0.86
N TRP A 478 6.07 1.96 1.78
CA TRP A 478 7.43 2.34 2.14
C TRP A 478 7.77 2.07 3.60
N ARG A 479 6.82 2.26 4.52
CA ARG A 479 7.00 2.07 5.95
C ARG A 479 6.78 0.61 6.36
N ARG A 480 7.76 -0.24 6.05
CA ARG A 480 7.68 -1.68 6.34
C ARG A 480 8.46 -2.10 7.58
N ASP A 481 9.39 -1.28 8.02
CA ASP A 481 10.32 -1.51 9.11
C ASP A 481 9.65 -1.60 10.49
N GLY A 482 8.53 -0.90 10.70
CA GLY A 482 7.75 -0.95 11.93
C GLY A 482 6.54 -1.87 11.89
N TYR A 483 6.21 -2.43 10.72
CA TYR A 483 4.95 -3.14 10.53
C TYR A 483 5.06 -4.65 10.53
N GLY A 484 6.29 -5.18 10.73
CA GLY A 484 6.50 -6.61 10.75
C GLY A 484 5.88 -7.25 9.52
N TYR A 485 6.62 -7.32 8.43
CA TYR A 485 6.17 -8.07 7.25
C TYR A 485 6.18 -9.56 7.59
N GLY A 486 5.19 -10.00 8.18
CA GLY A 486 4.90 -11.36 8.47
C GLY A 486 3.50 -11.31 9.01
N GLU A 487 2.55 -11.65 8.18
CA GLU A 487 1.25 -12.05 8.64
C GLU A 487 1.50 -13.12 9.71
N PRO A 488 0.86 -13.00 10.91
CA PRO A 488 1.01 -14.03 11.92
C PRO A 488 0.62 -15.35 11.28
N LEU A 489 1.46 -16.37 11.43
CA LEU A 489 1.19 -17.69 10.88
C LEU A 489 -0.10 -18.21 11.53
N MET A 490 -1.18 -18.28 10.74
CA MET A 490 -2.48 -18.74 11.22
C MET A 490 -2.64 -20.22 10.94
N THR A 491 -2.82 -20.98 12.01
CA THR A 491 -3.22 -22.38 11.96
C THR A 491 -4.74 -22.49 12.11
N PHE A 492 -5.33 -23.60 11.66
CA PHE A 492 -6.76 -23.87 11.89
C PHE A 492 -7.13 -23.78 13.38
N GLU A 493 -6.26 -24.25 14.27
CA GLU A 493 -6.44 -24.17 15.70
C GLU A 493 -6.59 -22.71 16.18
N LYS A 494 -5.72 -21.81 15.71
CA LYS A 494 -5.81 -20.38 16.06
C LYS A 494 -7.06 -19.73 15.49
N ILE A 495 -7.48 -20.10 14.28
CA ILE A 495 -8.70 -19.60 13.68
C ILE A 495 -9.91 -20.03 14.54
N HIS A 496 -10.02 -21.31 14.87
CA HIS A 496 -11.09 -21.81 15.72
C HIS A 496 -11.07 -21.21 17.13
N ALA A 497 -9.89 -21.05 17.73
CA ALA A 497 -9.77 -20.37 19.03
C ALA A 497 -10.30 -18.93 18.96
N SER A 498 -10.00 -18.20 17.89
CA SER A 498 -10.50 -16.84 17.70
C SER A 498 -12.02 -16.80 17.50
N GLU A 499 -12.56 -17.71 16.69
CA GLU A 499 -14.01 -17.84 16.51
C GLU A 499 -14.70 -18.16 17.84
N ARG A 500 -14.11 -19.07 18.61
CA ARG A 500 -14.61 -19.40 19.95
C ARG A 500 -14.67 -18.18 20.87
N GLU A 501 -13.64 -17.33 20.87
CA GLU A 501 -13.64 -16.08 21.63
C GLU A 501 -14.78 -15.14 21.18
N MET A 502 -15.04 -15.02 19.87
CA MET A 502 -16.15 -14.19 19.37
C MET A 502 -17.50 -14.74 19.81
N ILE A 503 -17.69 -16.07 19.77
CA ILE A 503 -18.90 -16.74 20.25
C ILE A 503 -19.08 -16.47 21.76
N GLU A 504 -18.03 -16.63 22.57
CA GLU A 504 -18.12 -16.35 24.01
C GLU A 504 -18.47 -14.89 24.28
N LEU A 505 -17.89 -13.93 23.55
CA LEU A 505 -18.19 -12.51 23.71
C LEU A 505 -19.67 -12.19 23.44
N VAL A 506 -20.32 -12.88 22.51
CA VAL A 506 -21.75 -12.66 22.23
C VAL A 506 -22.67 -13.46 23.17
N LEU A 507 -22.29 -14.65 23.63
CA LEU A 507 -23.12 -15.51 24.45
C LEU A 507 -23.00 -15.24 25.98
N THR A 508 -22.07 -14.38 26.41
CA THR A 508 -21.84 -14.05 27.82
C THR A 508 -22.25 -12.62 28.19
N ARG A 509 -23.02 -11.94 27.34
CA ARG A 509 -23.51 -10.59 27.65
C ARG A 509 -24.53 -10.61 28.78
N GLN A 510 -24.55 -9.53 29.54
CA GLN A 510 -25.52 -9.39 30.65
C GLN A 510 -26.94 -9.09 30.16
N THR A 511 -27.06 -8.39 29.01
CA THR A 511 -28.36 -7.97 28.47
C THR A 511 -28.38 -8.14 26.95
N TYR A 512 -29.57 -8.48 26.44
CA TYR A 512 -29.81 -8.65 25.00
C TYR A 512 -31.01 -7.82 24.57
N THR A 513 -30.91 -7.16 23.42
CA THR A 513 -32.04 -6.54 22.74
C THR A 513 -32.75 -7.56 21.82
N PRO A 514 -34.02 -7.32 21.43
CA PRO A 514 -34.70 -8.17 20.47
C PRO A 514 -33.92 -8.37 19.15
N GLU A 515 -33.25 -7.32 18.67
CA GLU A 515 -32.39 -7.37 17.49
C GLU A 515 -31.21 -8.32 17.66
N MET A 516 -30.52 -8.23 18.81
CA MET A 516 -29.41 -9.13 19.14
C MET A 516 -29.86 -10.60 19.19
N LEU A 517 -31.04 -10.87 19.74
CA LEU A 517 -31.59 -12.24 19.75
C LEU A 517 -31.95 -12.72 18.34
N CYS A 518 -32.53 -11.87 17.52
CA CYS A 518 -32.78 -12.16 16.10
C CYS A 518 -31.49 -12.45 15.32
N ASP A 519 -30.41 -11.72 15.63
CA ASP A 519 -29.10 -11.95 15.04
C ASP A 519 -28.53 -13.30 15.45
N LEU A 520 -28.59 -13.67 16.74
CA LEU A 520 -28.16 -14.99 17.25
C LEU A 520 -28.94 -16.13 16.59
N VAL A 521 -30.26 -15.99 16.45
CA VAL A 521 -31.10 -16.97 15.73
C VAL A 521 -30.63 -17.13 14.29
N SER A 522 -30.25 -16.04 13.61
CA SER A 522 -29.73 -16.08 12.25
C SER A 522 -28.39 -16.82 12.13
N LYS A 523 -27.63 -16.92 13.21
CA LYS A 523 -26.31 -17.56 13.28
C LYS A 523 -26.34 -18.99 13.84
N LEU A 524 -27.50 -19.55 14.18
CA LEU A 524 -27.61 -20.92 14.72
C LEU A 524 -26.91 -21.97 13.84
N HIS A 525 -26.99 -21.80 12.53
CA HIS A 525 -26.40 -22.74 11.56
C HIS A 525 -24.87 -22.86 11.60
N VAL A 526 -24.17 -21.84 12.18
CA VAL A 526 -22.71 -21.86 12.34
C VAL A 526 -22.27 -22.26 13.73
N LEU A 527 -23.20 -22.39 14.69
CA LEU A 527 -22.95 -22.73 16.08
C LEU A 527 -22.99 -24.26 16.29
N VAL A 528 -22.12 -24.77 17.16
CA VAL A 528 -22.21 -26.15 17.65
C VAL A 528 -23.43 -26.35 18.57
N LEU A 529 -23.93 -27.58 18.70
CA LEU A 529 -25.15 -27.88 19.45
C LEU A 529 -25.18 -27.27 20.86
N ASN A 530 -24.10 -27.39 21.62
CA ASN A 530 -24.02 -26.81 22.97
C ASN A 530 -24.20 -25.27 22.97
N ASP A 531 -23.70 -24.57 21.96
CA ASP A 531 -23.89 -23.12 21.86
C ASP A 531 -25.28 -22.75 21.36
N GLN A 532 -25.89 -23.57 20.50
CA GLN A 532 -27.29 -23.43 20.12
C GLN A 532 -28.20 -23.55 21.35
N GLU A 533 -27.95 -24.52 22.25
CA GLU A 533 -28.68 -24.67 23.52
C GLU A 533 -28.53 -23.43 24.40
N ARG A 534 -27.32 -22.84 24.45
CA ARG A 534 -27.09 -21.56 25.17
C ARG A 534 -27.91 -20.42 24.57
N VAL A 535 -27.98 -20.32 23.22
CA VAL A 535 -28.82 -19.30 22.57
C VAL A 535 -30.29 -19.49 22.95
N TRP A 536 -30.81 -20.70 22.92
CA TRP A 536 -32.20 -20.98 23.33
C TRP A 536 -32.45 -20.62 24.78
N LYS A 537 -31.51 -20.92 25.67
CA LYS A 537 -31.61 -20.53 27.08
C LYS A 537 -31.61 -19.02 27.26
N ILE A 538 -30.75 -18.29 26.56
CA ILE A 538 -30.71 -16.82 26.58
C ILE A 538 -32.06 -16.23 26.13
N ILE A 539 -32.67 -16.75 25.09
CA ILE A 539 -33.98 -16.31 24.57
C ILE A 539 -35.07 -16.59 25.63
N GLU A 540 -35.04 -17.75 26.25
CA GLU A 540 -36.03 -18.12 27.28
C GLU A 540 -35.89 -17.25 28.53
N ASP A 541 -34.66 -17.05 29.04
CA ASP A 541 -34.39 -16.20 30.21
C ASP A 541 -34.81 -14.75 29.93
N TRP A 542 -34.53 -14.24 28.72
CA TRP A 542 -34.97 -12.90 28.27
C TRP A 542 -36.49 -12.80 28.22
N ARG A 543 -37.19 -13.81 27.71
CA ARG A 543 -38.66 -13.85 27.67
C ARG A 543 -39.26 -13.81 29.08
N ILE A 544 -38.71 -14.60 30.01
CA ILE A 544 -39.17 -14.70 31.41
C ILE A 544 -38.88 -13.39 32.17
N SER A 545 -37.86 -12.64 31.83
CA SER A 545 -37.50 -11.37 32.48
C SER A 545 -38.52 -10.23 32.27
N GLY A 546 -39.62 -10.48 31.54
CA GLY A 546 -40.69 -9.50 31.32
C GLY A 546 -40.54 -8.72 30.02
N ALA A 547 -40.02 -9.36 28.98
CA ALA A 547 -39.93 -8.76 27.65
C ALA A 547 -41.32 -8.36 27.09
N PRO A 548 -41.43 -7.21 26.37
CA PRO A 548 -42.70 -6.78 25.77
C PRO A 548 -43.24 -7.80 24.75
N ASP A 549 -44.54 -7.96 24.67
CA ASP A 549 -45.19 -8.90 23.74
C ASP A 549 -44.84 -8.64 22.28
N GLU A 550 -44.66 -7.38 21.89
CA GLU A 550 -44.23 -6.98 20.53
C GLU A 550 -42.82 -7.50 20.20
N ASP A 551 -41.89 -7.37 21.15
CA ASP A 551 -40.51 -7.83 20.99
C ASP A 551 -40.48 -9.37 20.98
N ILE A 552 -41.28 -10.03 21.81
CA ILE A 552 -41.42 -11.50 21.78
C ILE A 552 -41.97 -11.95 20.42
N ALA A 553 -42.96 -11.25 19.87
CA ALA A 553 -43.51 -11.57 18.56
C ALA A 553 -42.44 -11.46 17.43
N LYS A 554 -41.60 -10.41 17.50
CA LYS A 554 -40.48 -10.20 16.55
C LYS A 554 -39.47 -11.34 16.61
N VAL A 555 -39.01 -11.76 17.78
CA VAL A 555 -38.07 -12.87 17.94
C VAL A 555 -38.69 -14.19 17.49
N ARG A 556 -39.98 -14.45 17.83
CA ARG A 556 -40.72 -15.64 17.37
C ARG A 556 -40.81 -15.72 15.85
N GLU A 557 -41.09 -14.60 15.18
CA GLU A 557 -41.16 -14.55 13.73
C GLU A 557 -39.78 -14.90 13.10
N LYS A 558 -38.71 -14.36 13.71
CA LYS A 558 -37.34 -14.70 13.25
C LYS A 558 -37.01 -16.18 13.42
N ILE A 559 -37.45 -16.80 14.54
CA ILE A 559 -37.27 -18.24 14.77
C ILE A 559 -38.00 -19.06 13.68
N ARG A 560 -39.26 -18.71 13.38
CA ARG A 560 -40.04 -19.40 12.31
C ARG A 560 -39.40 -19.39 10.93
N VAL A 561 -38.64 -18.32 10.63
CA VAL A 561 -37.95 -18.17 9.34
C VAL A 561 -36.60 -18.92 9.32
N ALA A 562 -35.96 -19.07 10.45
CA ALA A 562 -34.61 -19.63 10.57
C ALA A 562 -34.60 -21.14 10.86
N VAL A 563 -35.66 -21.69 11.42
CA VAL A 563 -35.89 -23.09 11.77
C VAL A 563 -37.02 -23.66 10.92
#